data_95ca0e60ee8f2b8e80b1bf1bbd7f5649
#
_entry.id   95ca0e60ee8f2b8e80b1bf1bbd7f5649
#
_cell.length_a   1.000
_cell.length_b   1.000
_cell.length_c   1.000
_cell.angle_alpha   90.00
_cell.angle_beta   90.00
_cell.angle_gamma   90.00
#
_symmetry.space_group_name_H-M   'P 1'
#
loop_
_entity.id
_entity.type
_entity.pdbx_description
1 polymer ?
#
loop_
_entity_poly.entity_id
_entity_poly.type
_entity_poly.pdbx_seq_one_letter_code
_entity_poly.pdbx_strand_id
1 'polypeptide(L)'
;MSFRFVLFSALYPPHMGGIENFTNGLARALVDRGDEVLVVTNDTNGFGTGITDEDGVSVLRLPCFPLFAGRFPVPRLNAVSRELWKHIECQQFDGVLVNARFYIHSIDGIRFAASMGITPVVLDHGSAFLSFSNPVIDPLVRIYERLLTALGKRFHPDYYGVSSKSVEWLRSFGIAAKGVIPNSIDAKSVRELSSGRDFRNELGVGVDSFLVCFVGRLIPEKGVKAILEASKSSRLVEADVTFVLAGDGALSNEVEAAQSESLRWVGRLSSSDISSLLQQSNLLCLPTRSEGFATTLLEASSCGCPSVVTDVGGARELFPNEHFGTIINSMDSEDVEQAIYSLVKNPDKLAEQSLLCRHMVETESSWDRTAFLVESVLSGTKR
;
A
#
# COMPACT_ATOMS: atom_id res chain seq x y z
N MET A 1 -12.35 14.67 23.41
CA MET A 1 -13.37 13.61 23.65
C MET A 1 -12.77 12.34 23.08
N SER A 2 -12.89 11.22 23.76
CA SER A 2 -12.45 9.93 23.24
C SER A 2 -13.61 9.34 22.42
N PHE A 3 -13.35 8.89 21.20
CA PHE A 3 -14.30 8.19 20.36
C PHE A 3 -14.04 6.69 20.42
N ARG A 4 -15.02 5.92 19.97
CA ARG A 4 -14.93 4.48 19.86
C ARG A 4 -15.21 4.04 18.44
N PHE A 5 -14.19 3.56 17.73
CA PHE A 5 -14.27 3.21 16.31
C PHE A 5 -14.13 1.72 16.07
N VAL A 6 -14.77 1.24 15.00
CA VAL A 6 -14.57 -0.12 14.48
C VAL A 6 -13.98 -0.04 13.09
N LEU A 7 -12.87 -0.75 12.88
CA LEU A 7 -12.20 -0.90 11.58
C LEU A 7 -12.38 -2.33 11.07
N PHE A 8 -13.13 -2.51 10.00
CA PHE A 8 -13.25 -3.79 9.33
C PHE A 8 -12.15 -3.94 8.28
N SER A 9 -11.34 -4.98 8.41
CA SER A 9 -10.33 -5.35 7.42
C SER A 9 -10.33 -6.86 7.22
N ALA A 10 -10.50 -7.31 5.98
CA ALA A 10 -10.57 -8.74 5.68
C ALA A 10 -9.31 -9.49 6.12
N LEU A 11 -8.16 -8.81 6.06
CA LEU A 11 -6.84 -9.27 6.45
C LEU A 11 -6.20 -8.26 7.42
N TYR A 12 -5.35 -8.77 8.32
CA TYR A 12 -4.63 -7.97 9.32
C TYR A 12 -3.29 -8.67 9.67
N PRO A 13 -2.32 -7.97 10.23
CA PRO A 13 -1.07 -8.61 10.66
C PRO A 13 -1.30 -9.90 11.48
N PRO A 14 -0.40 -10.90 11.31
CA PRO A 14 0.88 -10.87 10.61
C PRO A 14 0.80 -11.11 9.09
N HIS A 15 -0.41 -11.14 8.49
CA HIS A 15 -0.52 -11.11 7.05
C HIS A 15 0.05 -9.79 6.51
N MET A 16 0.92 -9.87 5.49
CA MET A 16 1.66 -8.72 4.96
C MET A 16 1.01 -8.20 3.69
N GLY A 17 0.58 -6.95 3.69
CA GLY A 17 0.01 -6.26 2.52
C GLY A 17 -0.27 -4.78 2.80
N GLY A 18 -0.61 -4.03 1.77
CA GLY A 18 -0.85 -2.59 1.89
C GLY A 18 -2.05 -2.23 2.75
N ILE A 19 -3.14 -3.01 2.65
CA ILE A 19 -4.38 -2.79 3.42
C ILE A 19 -4.16 -3.10 4.90
N GLU A 20 -3.46 -4.20 5.19
CA GLU A 20 -3.15 -4.65 6.54
C GLU A 20 -2.26 -3.64 7.27
N ASN A 21 -1.21 -3.18 6.59
CA ASN A 21 -0.31 -2.17 7.13
C ASN A 21 -1.04 -0.84 7.36
N PHE A 22 -1.90 -0.43 6.41
CA PHE A 22 -2.74 0.75 6.57
C PHE A 22 -3.67 0.61 7.78
N THR A 23 -4.39 -0.52 7.89
CA THR A 23 -5.34 -0.73 9.00
C THR A 23 -4.64 -0.72 10.36
N ASN A 24 -3.47 -1.37 10.46
CA ASN A 24 -2.69 -1.41 11.69
C ASN A 24 -2.12 -0.04 12.05
N GLY A 25 -1.52 0.68 11.08
CA GLY A 25 -0.99 2.02 11.31
C GLY A 25 -2.06 3.02 11.72
N LEU A 26 -3.20 3.01 11.04
CA LEU A 26 -4.35 3.85 11.41
C LEU A 26 -4.91 3.52 12.79
N ALA A 27 -5.07 2.23 13.11
CA ALA A 27 -5.61 1.80 14.40
C ALA A 27 -4.73 2.29 15.56
N ARG A 28 -3.41 2.13 15.45
CA ARG A 28 -2.45 2.62 16.43
C ARG A 28 -2.49 4.14 16.56
N ALA A 29 -2.51 4.85 15.44
CA ALA A 29 -2.54 6.31 15.45
C ALA A 29 -3.83 6.87 16.09
N LEU A 30 -4.98 6.22 15.91
CA LEU A 30 -6.21 6.59 16.61
C LEU A 30 -6.11 6.32 18.13
N VAL A 31 -5.52 5.19 18.52
CA VAL A 31 -5.26 4.88 19.94
C VAL A 31 -4.30 5.90 20.57
N ASP A 32 -3.23 6.28 19.87
CA ASP A 32 -2.27 7.30 20.34
C ASP A 32 -2.93 8.67 20.53
N ARG A 33 -4.02 8.95 19.81
CA ARG A 33 -4.85 10.15 19.96
C ARG A 33 -5.86 10.05 21.12
N GLY A 34 -5.95 8.88 21.77
CA GLY A 34 -6.81 8.62 22.91
C GLY A 34 -8.16 8.00 22.57
N ASP A 35 -8.35 7.50 21.36
CA ASP A 35 -9.56 6.79 20.94
C ASP A 35 -9.51 5.31 21.29
N GLU A 36 -10.68 4.69 21.45
CA GLU A 36 -10.82 3.24 21.55
C GLU A 36 -11.03 2.64 20.15
N VAL A 37 -10.20 1.68 19.76
CA VAL A 37 -10.25 1.08 18.44
C VAL A 37 -10.44 -0.44 18.52
N LEU A 38 -11.46 -0.94 17.83
CA LEU A 38 -11.68 -2.36 17.58
C LEU A 38 -11.41 -2.67 16.11
N VAL A 39 -10.41 -3.48 15.82
CA VAL A 39 -10.23 -4.06 14.48
C VAL A 39 -10.95 -5.39 14.39
N VAL A 40 -11.85 -5.53 13.43
CA VAL A 40 -12.54 -6.80 13.12
C VAL A 40 -11.93 -7.38 11.86
N THR A 41 -11.35 -8.57 11.98
CA THR A 41 -10.65 -9.26 10.88
C THR A 41 -10.93 -10.75 10.88
N ASN A 42 -10.28 -11.51 9.98
CA ASN A 42 -10.42 -12.96 9.88
C ASN A 42 -9.15 -13.68 10.34
N ASP A 43 -9.33 -14.83 11.00
CA ASP A 43 -8.24 -15.72 11.38
C ASP A 43 -7.76 -16.53 10.16
N THR A 44 -6.93 -15.92 9.32
CA THR A 44 -6.40 -16.55 8.10
C THR A 44 -5.18 -17.43 8.35
N ASN A 45 -4.52 -17.27 9.49
CA ASN A 45 -3.25 -17.92 9.81
C ASN A 45 -3.34 -18.93 10.95
N GLY A 46 -4.53 -19.12 11.55
CA GLY A 46 -4.73 -20.07 12.65
C GLY A 46 -4.15 -19.59 13.99
N PHE A 47 -4.04 -18.28 14.20
CA PHE A 47 -3.61 -17.71 15.50
C PHE A 47 -4.68 -17.83 16.60
N GLY A 48 -5.87 -18.25 16.22
CA GLY A 48 -7.01 -18.41 17.11
C GLY A 48 -8.06 -17.33 16.91
N THR A 49 -9.32 -17.77 16.99
CA THR A 49 -10.48 -16.87 16.95
C THR A 49 -10.72 -16.23 18.31
N GLY A 50 -11.15 -15.01 18.37
CA GLY A 50 -11.44 -14.29 19.62
C GLY A 50 -10.92 -12.87 19.59
N ILE A 51 -10.86 -12.25 20.77
CA ILE A 51 -10.39 -10.88 20.96
C ILE A 51 -9.02 -10.93 21.64
N THR A 52 -8.07 -10.18 21.09
CA THR A 52 -6.73 -9.95 21.65
C THR A 52 -6.46 -8.46 21.76
N ASP A 53 -5.60 -8.06 22.67
CA ASP A 53 -5.02 -6.71 22.68
C ASP A 53 -3.66 -6.76 22.00
N GLU A 54 -3.43 -5.88 21.05
CA GLU A 54 -2.21 -5.76 20.26
C GLU A 54 -1.74 -4.31 20.28
N ASP A 55 -0.84 -3.99 21.21
CA ASP A 55 -0.30 -2.64 21.41
C ASP A 55 -1.41 -1.59 21.66
N GLY A 56 -2.41 -1.93 22.48
CA GLY A 56 -3.53 -1.06 22.82
C GLY A 56 -4.69 -1.07 21.81
N VAL A 57 -4.53 -1.78 20.70
CA VAL A 57 -5.60 -2.01 19.71
C VAL A 57 -6.32 -3.31 20.07
N SER A 58 -7.64 -3.26 20.25
CA SER A 58 -8.46 -4.47 20.38
C SER A 58 -8.63 -5.11 19.01
N VAL A 59 -8.20 -6.37 18.85
CA VAL A 59 -8.31 -7.12 17.58
C VAL A 59 -9.22 -8.32 17.75
N LEU A 60 -10.34 -8.32 17.03
CA LEU A 60 -11.28 -9.44 16.98
C LEU A 60 -11.05 -10.25 15.69
N ARG A 61 -10.62 -11.51 15.84
CA ARG A 61 -10.44 -12.45 14.73
C ARG A 61 -11.62 -13.40 14.61
N LEU A 62 -12.31 -13.31 13.48
CA LEU A 62 -13.44 -14.17 13.13
C LEU A 62 -12.98 -15.46 12.45
N PRO A 63 -13.65 -16.61 12.67
CA PRO A 63 -13.35 -17.84 11.95
C PRO A 63 -13.66 -17.69 10.46
N CYS A 64 -12.77 -18.18 9.60
CA CYS A 64 -12.93 -18.13 8.16
C CYS A 64 -12.42 -19.39 7.44
N PHE A 65 -12.71 -19.48 6.15
CA PHE A 65 -12.05 -20.38 5.21
C PHE A 65 -10.97 -19.57 4.46
N PRO A 66 -9.67 -19.84 4.67
CA PRO A 66 -8.58 -19.05 4.08
C PRO A 66 -8.30 -19.48 2.64
N LEU A 67 -9.16 -19.09 1.69
CA LEU A 67 -8.98 -19.43 0.28
C LEU A 67 -7.76 -18.72 -0.32
N PHE A 68 -7.16 -19.32 -1.35
CA PHE A 68 -5.98 -18.80 -2.05
C PHE A 68 -4.82 -18.42 -1.11
N ALA A 69 -4.43 -19.37 -0.25
CA ALA A 69 -3.39 -19.17 0.76
C ALA A 69 -3.67 -17.97 1.69
N GLY A 70 -4.93 -17.82 2.11
CA GLY A 70 -5.36 -16.79 3.06
C GLY A 70 -5.63 -15.40 2.42
N ARG A 71 -5.33 -15.20 1.14
CA ARG A 71 -5.55 -13.91 0.47
C ARG A 71 -7.03 -13.56 0.28
N PHE A 72 -7.90 -14.56 0.33
CA PHE A 72 -9.33 -14.39 0.12
C PHE A 72 -10.12 -15.12 1.22
N PRO A 73 -10.23 -14.52 2.43
CA PRO A 73 -10.96 -15.14 3.52
C PRO A 73 -12.47 -15.11 3.24
N VAL A 74 -13.11 -16.26 3.43
CA VAL A 74 -14.57 -16.37 3.39
C VAL A 74 -15.06 -16.61 4.82
N PRO A 75 -15.93 -15.76 5.38
CA PRO A 75 -16.44 -15.92 6.74
C PRO A 75 -17.05 -17.31 6.98
N ARG A 76 -16.71 -17.93 8.10
CA ARG A 76 -17.28 -19.22 8.53
C ARG A 76 -18.38 -18.97 9.54
N LEU A 77 -19.62 -19.25 9.15
CA LEU A 77 -20.81 -19.09 10.00
C LEU A 77 -20.97 -20.32 10.92
N ASN A 78 -20.46 -20.21 12.15
CA ASN A 78 -20.56 -21.25 13.17
C ASN A 78 -20.99 -20.67 14.54
N ALA A 79 -21.03 -21.49 15.59
CA ALA A 79 -21.41 -21.02 16.92
C ALA A 79 -20.46 -19.95 17.46
N VAL A 80 -19.13 -20.12 17.23
CA VAL A 80 -18.10 -19.17 17.66
C VAL A 80 -18.27 -17.81 16.96
N SER A 81 -18.46 -17.81 15.64
CA SER A 81 -18.66 -16.54 14.92
C SER A 81 -19.92 -15.81 15.41
N ARG A 82 -21.00 -16.54 15.68
CA ARG A 82 -22.24 -15.93 16.20
C ARG A 82 -22.06 -15.32 17.60
N GLU A 83 -21.29 -15.96 18.45
CA GLU A 83 -20.98 -15.44 19.79
C GLU A 83 -20.13 -14.16 19.70
N LEU A 84 -19.10 -14.18 18.87
CA LEU A 84 -18.24 -13.00 18.65
C LEU A 84 -19.02 -11.83 18.03
N TRP A 85 -19.93 -12.09 17.08
CA TRP A 85 -20.80 -11.05 16.54
C TRP A 85 -21.72 -10.45 17.60
N LYS A 86 -22.39 -11.27 18.42
CA LYS A 86 -23.20 -10.80 19.55
C LYS A 86 -22.40 -9.91 20.51
N HIS A 87 -21.12 -10.26 20.76
CA HIS A 87 -20.26 -9.49 21.64
C HIS A 87 -20.05 -8.05 21.10
N ILE A 88 -19.83 -7.86 19.81
CA ILE A 88 -19.65 -6.53 19.22
C ILE A 88 -20.97 -5.78 19.02
N GLU A 89 -22.07 -6.49 18.72
CA GLU A 89 -23.42 -5.92 18.57
C GLU A 89 -23.97 -5.31 19.88
N CYS A 90 -23.50 -5.76 21.03
CA CYS A 90 -23.86 -5.23 22.34
C CYS A 90 -23.09 -3.95 22.73
N GLN A 91 -22.10 -3.54 21.93
CA GLN A 91 -21.25 -2.37 22.20
C GLN A 91 -21.78 -1.15 21.44
N GLN A 92 -21.37 0.04 21.86
CA GLN A 92 -21.67 1.29 21.16
C GLN A 92 -20.41 1.80 20.49
N PHE A 93 -20.55 2.27 19.26
CA PHE A 93 -19.46 2.85 18.47
C PHE A 93 -19.89 4.21 17.93
N ASP A 94 -18.90 5.04 17.65
CA ASP A 94 -19.09 6.39 17.09
C ASP A 94 -18.93 6.41 15.57
N GLY A 95 -18.19 5.46 15.02
CA GLY A 95 -18.00 5.31 13.58
C GLY A 95 -17.48 3.94 13.17
N VAL A 96 -17.71 3.58 11.92
CA VAL A 96 -17.30 2.31 11.32
C VAL A 96 -16.60 2.56 9.99
N LEU A 97 -15.32 2.17 9.89
CA LEU A 97 -14.55 2.16 8.66
C LEU A 97 -14.43 0.73 8.12
N VAL A 98 -14.66 0.56 6.84
CA VAL A 98 -14.52 -0.73 6.14
C VAL A 98 -13.43 -0.61 5.07
N ASN A 99 -12.35 -1.35 5.23
CA ASN A 99 -11.26 -1.38 4.28
C ASN A 99 -11.55 -2.34 3.12
N ALA A 100 -11.42 -1.82 1.90
CA ALA A 100 -11.78 -2.44 0.64
C ALA A 100 -13.30 -2.72 0.50
N ARG A 101 -13.80 -2.75 -0.74
CA ARG A 101 -15.24 -2.92 -1.05
C ARG A 101 -15.62 -4.33 -1.53
N PHE A 102 -14.64 -5.18 -1.78
CA PHE A 102 -14.81 -6.43 -2.57
C PHE A 102 -14.66 -7.73 -1.76
N TYR A 103 -14.49 -7.65 -0.45
CA TYR A 103 -14.52 -8.84 0.41
C TYR A 103 -15.95 -9.08 0.94
N ILE A 104 -16.30 -10.34 1.19
CA ILE A 104 -17.54 -10.69 1.90
C ILE A 104 -17.53 -10.04 3.29
N HIS A 105 -16.39 -10.08 3.96
CA HIS A 105 -16.16 -9.42 5.25
C HIS A 105 -16.47 -7.91 5.22
N SER A 106 -16.21 -7.24 4.09
CA SER A 106 -16.55 -5.83 3.91
C SER A 106 -18.07 -5.61 3.90
N ILE A 107 -18.82 -6.54 3.29
CA ILE A 107 -20.29 -6.48 3.33
C ILE A 107 -20.82 -6.68 4.74
N ASP A 108 -20.19 -7.55 5.52
CA ASP A 108 -20.55 -7.76 6.94
C ASP A 108 -20.32 -6.47 7.75
N GLY A 109 -19.17 -5.78 7.55
CA GLY A 109 -18.89 -4.51 8.18
C GLY A 109 -19.87 -3.39 7.80
N ILE A 110 -20.22 -3.29 6.51
CA ILE A 110 -21.21 -2.33 6.01
C ILE A 110 -22.59 -2.60 6.64
N ARG A 111 -23.01 -3.87 6.71
CA ARG A 111 -24.30 -4.26 7.32
C ARG A 111 -24.32 -4.01 8.81
N PHE A 112 -23.21 -4.29 9.50
CA PHE A 112 -23.04 -4.00 10.92
C PHE A 112 -23.23 -2.51 11.20
N ALA A 113 -22.51 -1.62 10.48
CA ALA A 113 -22.66 -0.19 10.64
C ALA A 113 -24.12 0.27 10.45
N ALA A 114 -24.75 -0.21 9.37
CA ALA A 114 -26.15 0.12 9.07
C ALA A 114 -27.12 -0.37 10.18
N SER A 115 -26.88 -1.54 10.77
CA SER A 115 -27.71 -2.07 11.89
C SER A 115 -27.55 -1.25 13.17
N MET A 116 -26.41 -0.59 13.36
CA MET A 116 -26.13 0.31 14.48
C MET A 116 -26.64 1.75 14.26
N GLY A 117 -27.25 2.03 13.10
CA GLY A 117 -27.67 3.39 12.73
C GLY A 117 -26.51 4.32 12.38
N ILE A 118 -25.33 3.76 12.07
CA ILE A 118 -24.12 4.46 11.65
C ILE A 118 -23.99 4.40 10.13
N THR A 119 -23.70 5.50 9.47
CA THR A 119 -23.38 5.49 8.03
C THR A 119 -22.02 4.79 7.83
N PRO A 120 -21.96 3.66 7.10
CA PRO A 120 -20.69 2.98 6.87
C PRO A 120 -19.74 3.87 6.05
N VAL A 121 -18.49 3.97 6.44
CA VAL A 121 -17.42 4.57 5.62
C VAL A 121 -16.62 3.44 4.96
N VAL A 122 -16.52 3.44 3.64
CA VAL A 122 -15.77 2.43 2.87
C VAL A 122 -14.56 3.10 2.23
N LEU A 123 -13.36 2.64 2.59
CA LEU A 123 -12.11 3.08 2.00
C LEU A 123 -11.63 2.07 0.96
N ASP A 124 -11.57 2.47 -0.30
CA ASP A 124 -11.08 1.63 -1.39
C ASP A 124 -9.58 1.84 -1.63
N HIS A 125 -8.85 0.73 -1.62
CA HIS A 125 -7.40 0.70 -1.77
C HIS A 125 -6.94 0.35 -3.19
N GLY A 126 -7.88 0.16 -4.13
CA GLY A 126 -7.59 -0.24 -5.51
C GLY A 126 -7.70 0.90 -6.51
N SER A 127 -7.04 0.73 -7.65
CA SER A 127 -7.22 1.56 -8.86
C SER A 127 -7.49 0.72 -10.12
N ALA A 128 -7.66 -0.61 -9.94
CA ALA A 128 -7.98 -1.57 -10.99
C ALA A 128 -8.67 -2.79 -10.37
N PHE A 129 -9.26 -3.65 -11.23
CA PHE A 129 -9.77 -4.96 -10.79
C PHE A 129 -8.63 -5.85 -10.26
N LEU A 130 -8.97 -6.70 -9.29
CA LEU A 130 -8.08 -7.80 -8.92
C LEU A 130 -7.80 -8.66 -10.14
N SER A 131 -6.53 -9.03 -10.32
CA SER A 131 -6.10 -9.90 -11.40
C SER A 131 -5.27 -11.05 -10.85
N PHE A 132 -5.54 -12.24 -11.37
CA PHE A 132 -4.77 -13.46 -11.15
C PHE A 132 -3.86 -13.77 -12.35
N SER A 133 -3.80 -12.84 -13.32
CA SER A 133 -3.11 -13.04 -14.62
C SER A 133 -3.64 -14.29 -15.36
N ASN A 134 -4.94 -14.56 -15.21
CA ASN A 134 -5.60 -15.72 -15.79
C ASN A 134 -6.84 -15.29 -16.60
N PRO A 135 -6.87 -15.55 -17.93
CA PRO A 135 -7.93 -15.06 -18.80
C PRO A 135 -9.32 -15.66 -18.50
N VAL A 136 -9.39 -16.76 -17.76
CA VAL A 136 -10.67 -17.38 -17.35
C VAL A 136 -11.13 -16.87 -15.98
N ILE A 137 -10.21 -16.71 -15.04
CA ILE A 137 -10.51 -16.31 -13.66
C ILE A 137 -10.81 -14.82 -13.59
N ASP A 138 -10.04 -13.98 -14.28
CA ASP A 138 -10.15 -12.52 -14.17
C ASP A 138 -11.55 -11.97 -14.54
N PRO A 139 -12.24 -12.45 -15.59
CA PRO A 139 -13.63 -12.04 -15.84
C PRO A 139 -14.60 -12.40 -14.72
N LEU A 140 -14.44 -13.57 -14.10
CA LEU A 140 -15.30 -14.01 -12.98
C LEU A 140 -15.05 -13.14 -11.75
N VAL A 141 -13.81 -12.79 -11.46
CA VAL A 141 -13.44 -11.87 -10.37
C VAL A 141 -14.03 -10.48 -10.60
N ARG A 142 -14.00 -9.97 -11.83
CA ARG A 142 -14.64 -8.68 -12.16
C ARG A 142 -16.16 -8.69 -11.92
N ILE A 143 -16.83 -9.78 -12.29
CA ILE A 143 -18.27 -9.94 -12.01
C ILE A 143 -18.52 -9.99 -10.50
N TYR A 144 -17.72 -10.76 -9.78
CA TYR A 144 -17.79 -10.87 -8.33
C TYR A 144 -17.62 -9.51 -7.64
N GLU A 145 -16.56 -8.74 -7.99
CA GLU A 145 -16.35 -7.39 -7.43
C GLU A 145 -17.54 -6.46 -7.69
N ARG A 146 -18.12 -6.50 -8.90
CA ARG A 146 -19.29 -5.70 -9.26
C ARG A 146 -20.53 -6.08 -8.44
N LEU A 147 -20.75 -7.38 -8.25
CA LEU A 147 -21.90 -7.88 -7.47
C LEU A 147 -21.79 -7.50 -5.99
N LEU A 148 -20.62 -7.69 -5.37
CA LEU A 148 -20.41 -7.28 -3.97
C LEU A 148 -20.52 -5.78 -3.80
N THR A 149 -19.91 -5.00 -4.69
CA THR A 149 -20.03 -3.54 -4.66
C THR A 149 -21.50 -3.10 -4.78
N ALA A 150 -22.28 -3.71 -5.69
CA ALA A 150 -23.70 -3.42 -5.83
C ALA A 150 -24.50 -3.80 -4.58
N LEU A 151 -24.12 -4.89 -3.91
CA LEU A 151 -24.74 -5.30 -2.64
C LEU A 151 -24.43 -4.29 -1.53
N GLY A 152 -23.17 -3.86 -1.37
CA GLY A 152 -22.76 -2.87 -0.39
C GLY A 152 -23.45 -1.51 -0.58
N LYS A 153 -23.60 -1.06 -1.84
CA LYS A 153 -24.29 0.21 -2.18
C LYS A 153 -25.71 0.32 -1.66
N ARG A 154 -26.41 -0.80 -1.42
CA ARG A 154 -27.79 -0.81 -0.87
C ARG A 154 -27.88 -0.22 0.53
N PHE A 155 -26.77 -0.15 1.25
CA PHE A 155 -26.70 0.41 2.60
C PHE A 155 -26.25 1.87 2.62
N HIS A 156 -26.09 2.50 1.44
CA HIS A 156 -25.72 3.90 1.26
C HIS A 156 -24.43 4.31 2.01
N PRO A 157 -23.32 3.56 1.87
CA PRO A 157 -22.07 3.94 2.52
C PRO A 157 -21.46 5.19 1.88
N ASP A 158 -20.68 5.89 2.68
CA ASP A 158 -19.79 6.95 2.23
C ASP A 158 -18.50 6.33 1.73
N TYR A 159 -18.18 6.51 0.45
CA TYR A 159 -16.97 5.97 -0.16
C TYR A 159 -15.85 6.99 -0.21
N TYR A 160 -14.65 6.51 0.09
CA TYR A 160 -13.39 7.24 -0.05
C TYR A 160 -12.39 6.37 -0.81
N GLY A 161 -11.42 6.99 -1.47
CA GLY A 161 -10.28 6.30 -2.08
C GLY A 161 -8.98 6.65 -1.36
N VAL A 162 -7.98 5.79 -1.45
CA VAL A 162 -6.64 6.09 -0.89
C VAL A 162 -5.84 7.06 -1.78
N SER A 163 -6.34 7.38 -2.96
CA SER A 163 -5.75 8.33 -3.91
C SER A 163 -6.82 8.89 -4.85
N SER A 164 -6.51 9.96 -5.55
CA SER A 164 -7.38 10.53 -6.60
C SER A 164 -7.67 9.50 -7.70
N LYS A 165 -6.71 8.65 -8.04
CA LYS A 165 -6.91 7.53 -8.98
C LYS A 165 -7.88 6.47 -8.45
N SER A 166 -7.84 6.18 -7.14
CA SER A 166 -8.83 5.29 -6.50
C SER A 166 -10.23 5.91 -6.50
N VAL A 167 -10.33 7.22 -6.26
CA VAL A 167 -11.61 7.96 -6.37
C VAL A 167 -12.16 7.91 -7.80
N GLU A 168 -11.31 8.11 -8.79
CA GLU A 168 -11.69 7.99 -10.20
C GLU A 168 -12.12 6.56 -10.55
N TRP A 169 -11.39 5.56 -10.05
CA TRP A 169 -11.71 4.15 -10.23
C TRP A 169 -13.10 3.79 -9.68
N LEU A 170 -13.49 4.33 -8.53
CA LEU A 170 -14.82 4.13 -7.94
C LEU A 170 -15.96 4.59 -8.85
N ARG A 171 -15.73 5.58 -9.73
CA ARG A 171 -16.73 6.01 -10.73
C ARG A 171 -17.11 4.89 -11.70
N SER A 172 -16.21 3.95 -11.99
CA SER A 172 -16.50 2.78 -12.84
C SER A 172 -17.57 1.83 -12.25
N PHE A 173 -17.84 1.95 -10.94
CA PHE A 173 -18.91 1.25 -10.21
C PHE A 173 -20.14 2.14 -9.98
N GLY A 174 -20.19 3.34 -10.59
CA GLY A 174 -21.26 4.32 -10.35
C GLY A 174 -21.24 4.82 -8.90
N ILE A 175 -20.06 5.01 -8.31
CA ILE A 175 -19.85 5.54 -6.97
C ILE A 175 -19.26 6.93 -7.09
N ALA A 176 -19.92 7.92 -6.47
CA ALA A 176 -19.38 9.26 -6.24
C ALA A 176 -18.69 9.23 -4.86
N ALA A 177 -17.37 9.03 -4.85
CA ALA A 177 -16.60 9.06 -3.61
C ALA A 177 -16.57 10.48 -3.01
N LYS A 178 -16.57 10.58 -1.67
CA LYS A 178 -16.58 11.85 -0.95
C LYS A 178 -15.20 12.53 -0.87
N GLY A 179 -14.12 11.77 -1.05
CA GLY A 179 -12.77 12.32 -1.01
C GLY A 179 -11.69 11.26 -0.96
N VAL A 180 -10.51 11.70 -0.58
CA VAL A 180 -9.31 10.88 -0.41
C VAL A 180 -8.96 10.77 1.06
N ILE A 181 -8.66 9.56 1.53
CA ILE A 181 -7.99 9.26 2.79
C ILE A 181 -6.66 8.60 2.41
N PRO A 182 -5.54 9.33 2.42
CA PRO A 182 -4.29 8.85 1.84
C PRO A 182 -3.63 7.78 2.72
N ASN A 183 -2.82 6.94 2.10
CA ASN A 183 -1.88 6.11 2.83
C ASN A 183 -0.86 6.99 3.56
N SER A 184 -0.40 6.48 4.70
CA SER A 184 0.54 7.18 5.56
C SER A 184 1.65 6.26 6.04
N ILE A 185 2.67 6.87 6.60
CA ILE A 185 3.84 6.17 7.10
C ILE A 185 4.43 6.91 8.30
N ASP A 186 5.08 6.20 9.19
CA ASP A 186 6.00 6.80 10.15
C ASP A 186 7.39 6.92 9.52
N ALA A 187 7.64 8.08 8.93
CA ALA A 187 8.89 8.36 8.21
C ALA A 187 10.13 8.24 9.10
N LYS A 188 10.02 8.54 10.39
CA LYS A 188 11.12 8.40 11.35
C LYS A 188 11.41 6.93 11.62
N SER A 189 10.39 6.16 11.96
CA SER A 189 10.53 4.72 12.21
C SER A 189 11.10 3.97 11.01
N VAL A 190 10.71 4.33 9.79
CA VAL A 190 11.28 3.72 8.56
C VAL A 190 12.79 3.91 8.50
N ARG A 191 13.28 5.11 8.76
CA ARG A 191 14.74 5.38 8.74
C ARG A 191 15.48 4.67 9.88
N GLU A 192 14.89 4.67 11.08
CA GLU A 192 15.49 4.05 12.26
C GLU A 192 15.49 2.51 12.19
N LEU A 193 14.60 1.92 11.39
CA LEU A 193 14.50 0.48 11.19
C LEU A 193 15.69 -0.12 10.42
N SER A 194 16.53 0.71 9.79
CA SER A 194 17.68 0.28 8.98
C SER A 194 18.49 -0.83 9.66
N SER A 195 18.76 -1.91 8.93
CA SER A 195 19.57 -3.03 9.41
C SER A 195 21.06 -2.70 9.51
N GLY A 196 21.49 -1.59 8.90
CA GLY A 196 22.89 -1.21 8.79
C GLY A 196 23.68 -2.03 7.76
N ARG A 197 23.03 -2.88 6.93
CA ARG A 197 23.70 -3.55 5.80
C ARG A 197 24.27 -2.54 4.84
N ASP A 198 25.47 -2.79 4.37
CA ASP A 198 26.15 -1.97 3.35
C ASP A 198 26.00 -2.64 1.97
N PHE A 199 24.88 -2.34 1.31
CA PHE A 199 24.58 -2.90 -0.02
C PHE A 199 25.59 -2.48 -1.08
N ARG A 200 26.19 -1.27 -0.98
CA ARG A 200 27.21 -0.85 -1.94
C ARG A 200 28.44 -1.73 -1.86
N ASN A 201 28.92 -1.98 -0.65
CA ASN A 201 30.07 -2.85 -0.43
C ASN A 201 29.77 -4.31 -0.78
N GLU A 202 28.61 -4.84 -0.32
CA GLU A 202 28.19 -6.22 -0.58
C GLU A 202 28.08 -6.54 -2.08
N LEU A 203 27.62 -5.58 -2.88
CA LEU A 203 27.37 -5.75 -4.32
C LEU A 203 28.51 -5.24 -5.21
N GLY A 204 29.57 -4.70 -4.61
CA GLY A 204 30.70 -4.13 -5.34
C GLY A 204 30.34 -2.86 -6.13
N VAL A 205 29.37 -2.09 -5.66
CA VAL A 205 28.94 -0.83 -6.27
C VAL A 205 29.81 0.30 -5.75
N GLY A 206 30.47 1.03 -6.65
CA GLY A 206 31.33 2.16 -6.29
C GLY A 206 30.60 3.23 -5.46
N VAL A 207 31.35 3.93 -4.63
CA VAL A 207 30.79 5.01 -3.78
C VAL A 207 30.21 6.14 -4.64
N ASP A 208 30.79 6.42 -5.79
CA ASP A 208 30.38 7.45 -6.74
C ASP A 208 29.38 6.95 -7.79
N SER A 209 29.18 5.64 -7.90
CA SER A 209 28.22 5.05 -8.85
C SER A 209 26.80 5.46 -8.52
N PHE A 210 25.99 5.75 -9.55
CA PHE A 210 24.59 6.11 -9.37
C PHE A 210 23.75 4.87 -9.16
N LEU A 211 23.29 4.64 -7.92
CA LEU A 211 22.53 3.47 -7.55
C LEU A 211 21.02 3.70 -7.72
N VAL A 212 20.41 2.92 -8.61
CA VAL A 212 18.96 2.88 -8.81
C VAL A 212 18.41 1.62 -8.19
N CYS A 213 17.50 1.72 -7.23
CA CYS A 213 16.84 0.54 -6.66
C CYS A 213 15.42 0.34 -7.23
N PHE A 214 15.00 -0.91 -7.23
CA PHE A 214 13.61 -1.34 -7.37
C PHE A 214 13.25 -2.20 -6.15
N VAL A 215 12.12 -1.93 -5.52
CA VAL A 215 11.62 -2.72 -4.39
C VAL A 215 10.17 -3.10 -4.67
N GLY A 216 9.91 -4.41 -4.81
CA GLY A 216 8.56 -4.88 -5.08
C GLY A 216 8.50 -6.30 -5.64
N ARG A 217 7.28 -6.77 -5.93
CA ARG A 217 7.09 -8.08 -6.57
C ARG A 217 7.66 -8.07 -8.00
N LEU A 218 8.40 -9.10 -8.36
CA LEU A 218 8.96 -9.26 -9.71
C LEU A 218 7.90 -9.84 -10.66
N ILE A 219 6.96 -8.99 -11.07
CA ILE A 219 5.86 -9.31 -11.97
C ILE A 219 5.76 -8.28 -13.10
N PRO A 220 5.16 -8.63 -14.27
CA PRO A 220 5.07 -7.72 -15.41
C PRO A 220 4.40 -6.38 -15.09
N GLU A 221 3.39 -6.38 -14.23
CA GLU A 221 2.62 -5.19 -13.85
C GLU A 221 3.47 -4.14 -13.12
N LYS A 222 4.60 -4.55 -12.54
CA LYS A 222 5.53 -3.67 -11.80
C LYS A 222 6.62 -3.06 -12.68
N GLY A 223 6.59 -3.33 -13.99
CA GLY A 223 7.52 -2.73 -14.94
C GLY A 223 8.95 -3.27 -14.89
N VAL A 224 9.14 -4.44 -14.27
CA VAL A 224 10.47 -5.08 -14.14
C VAL A 224 11.17 -5.22 -15.49
N LYS A 225 10.44 -5.58 -16.55
CA LYS A 225 11.03 -5.74 -17.91
C LYS A 225 11.61 -4.43 -18.44
N ALA A 226 10.95 -3.30 -18.21
CA ALA A 226 11.47 -1.99 -18.60
C ALA A 226 12.79 -1.66 -17.88
N ILE A 227 12.90 -2.02 -16.61
CA ILE A 227 14.14 -1.84 -15.84
C ILE A 227 15.24 -2.75 -16.38
N LEU A 228 14.94 -4.02 -16.68
CA LEU A 228 15.91 -4.96 -17.29
C LEU A 228 16.45 -4.46 -18.64
N GLU A 229 15.59 -3.87 -19.47
CA GLU A 229 16.04 -3.30 -20.74
C GLU A 229 16.81 -1.98 -20.53
N ALA A 230 16.34 -1.10 -19.65
CA ALA A 230 17.05 0.15 -19.33
C ALA A 230 18.46 -0.09 -18.75
N SER A 231 18.64 -1.17 -17.96
CA SER A 231 19.94 -1.52 -17.38
C SER A 231 21.00 -1.92 -18.42
N LYS A 232 20.58 -2.26 -19.63
CA LYS A 232 21.46 -2.60 -20.77
C LYS A 232 21.85 -1.36 -21.62
N SER A 233 21.25 -0.20 -21.34
CA SER A 233 21.52 1.03 -22.09
C SER A 233 22.99 1.43 -21.95
N SER A 234 23.69 1.56 -23.09
CA SER A 234 25.08 2.06 -23.11
C SER A 234 25.19 3.42 -22.45
N ARG A 235 24.19 4.27 -22.61
CA ARG A 235 24.12 5.62 -22.04
C ARG A 235 24.11 5.61 -20.50
N LEU A 236 23.37 4.67 -19.89
CA LEU A 236 23.34 4.51 -18.42
C LEU A 236 24.59 3.79 -17.90
N VAL A 237 25.09 2.80 -18.65
CA VAL A 237 26.35 2.11 -18.31
C VAL A 237 27.54 3.08 -18.35
N GLU A 238 27.66 3.90 -19.38
CA GLU A 238 28.69 4.94 -19.48
C GLU A 238 28.57 6.03 -18.41
N ALA A 239 27.37 6.23 -17.87
CA ALA A 239 27.10 7.15 -16.77
C ALA A 239 27.25 6.50 -15.38
N ASP A 240 27.82 5.28 -15.31
CA ASP A 240 28.06 4.50 -14.09
C ASP A 240 26.78 4.28 -13.24
N VAL A 241 25.69 3.91 -13.91
CA VAL A 241 24.42 3.58 -13.26
C VAL A 241 24.34 2.09 -12.96
N THR A 242 24.12 1.74 -11.70
CA THR A 242 23.89 0.35 -11.27
C THR A 242 22.46 0.19 -10.74
N PHE A 243 21.78 -0.83 -11.23
CA PHE A 243 20.44 -1.19 -10.76
C PHE A 243 20.50 -2.30 -9.71
N VAL A 244 19.74 -2.15 -8.62
CA VAL A 244 19.57 -3.17 -7.57
C VAL A 244 18.08 -3.51 -7.43
N LEU A 245 17.69 -4.73 -7.77
CA LEU A 245 16.33 -5.22 -7.70
C LEU A 245 16.13 -6.04 -6.42
N ALA A 246 15.20 -5.61 -5.58
CA ALA A 246 14.79 -6.31 -4.36
C ALA A 246 13.35 -6.82 -4.50
N GLY A 247 13.17 -8.13 -4.30
CA GLY A 247 11.87 -8.81 -4.35
C GLY A 247 11.94 -10.17 -5.00
N ASP A 248 10.76 -10.79 -5.12
CA ASP A 248 10.55 -12.08 -5.79
C ASP A 248 9.27 -12.06 -6.63
N GLY A 249 9.07 -13.07 -7.47
CA GLY A 249 7.88 -13.20 -8.28
C GLY A 249 8.06 -14.02 -9.56
N ALA A 250 7.07 -13.95 -10.44
CA ALA A 250 7.06 -14.72 -11.68
C ALA A 250 8.24 -14.42 -12.62
N LEU A 251 8.87 -13.25 -12.51
CA LEU A 251 10.02 -12.83 -13.31
C LEU A 251 11.37 -13.06 -12.61
N SER A 252 11.43 -13.74 -11.46
CA SER A 252 12.68 -13.95 -10.72
C SER A 252 13.76 -14.64 -11.59
N ASN A 253 13.41 -15.66 -12.36
CA ASN A 253 14.35 -16.34 -13.25
C ASN A 253 14.88 -15.42 -14.39
N GLU A 254 14.02 -14.53 -14.91
CA GLU A 254 14.44 -13.54 -15.92
C GLU A 254 15.41 -12.53 -15.34
N VAL A 255 15.13 -12.06 -14.10
CA VAL A 255 15.98 -11.11 -13.38
C VAL A 255 17.33 -11.76 -13.03
N GLU A 256 17.32 -13.01 -12.55
CA GLU A 256 18.53 -13.76 -12.23
C GLU A 256 19.43 -13.93 -13.47
N ALA A 257 18.84 -14.30 -14.60
CA ALA A 257 19.56 -14.47 -15.87
C ALA A 257 20.09 -13.14 -16.45
N ALA A 258 19.47 -12.01 -16.09
CA ALA A 258 19.86 -10.68 -16.57
C ALA A 258 20.96 -10.01 -15.72
N GLN A 259 21.37 -10.61 -14.61
CA GLN A 259 22.40 -10.02 -13.74
C GLN A 259 23.70 -9.73 -14.52
N SER A 260 24.31 -8.59 -14.23
CA SER A 260 25.49 -8.06 -14.89
C SER A 260 26.23 -7.09 -13.99
N GLU A 261 27.25 -6.42 -14.47
CA GLU A 261 27.91 -5.34 -13.71
C GLU A 261 26.97 -4.16 -13.43
N SER A 262 26.00 -3.89 -14.32
CA SER A 262 25.02 -2.82 -14.18
C SER A 262 23.70 -3.26 -13.53
N LEU A 263 23.49 -4.56 -13.24
CA LEU A 263 22.27 -5.08 -12.65
C LEU A 263 22.55 -6.15 -11.59
N ARG A 264 22.05 -5.95 -10.39
CA ARG A 264 22.13 -6.89 -9.27
C ARG A 264 20.74 -7.26 -8.78
N TRP A 265 20.54 -8.52 -8.43
CA TRP A 265 19.34 -8.99 -7.76
C TRP A 265 19.68 -9.50 -6.36
N VAL A 266 18.96 -9.01 -5.36
CA VAL A 266 19.23 -9.30 -3.94
C VAL A 266 18.14 -10.18 -3.31
N GLY A 267 17.20 -10.68 -4.12
CA GLY A 267 16.09 -11.49 -3.61
C GLY A 267 15.11 -10.68 -2.75
N ARG A 268 14.35 -11.38 -1.94
CA ARG A 268 13.42 -10.75 -1.01
C ARG A 268 14.16 -10.24 0.22
N LEU A 269 13.91 -8.98 0.56
CA LEU A 269 14.49 -8.31 1.71
C LEU A 269 13.48 -8.17 2.87
N SER A 270 13.99 -8.06 4.08
CA SER A 270 13.24 -7.62 5.26
C SER A 270 12.97 -6.11 5.17
N SER A 271 12.00 -5.60 5.94
CA SER A 271 11.73 -4.15 5.98
C SER A 271 12.94 -3.34 6.44
N SER A 272 13.74 -3.89 7.36
CA SER A 272 14.99 -3.25 7.82
C SER A 272 16.07 -3.21 6.74
N ASP A 273 16.19 -4.25 5.92
CA ASP A 273 17.11 -4.27 4.78
C ASP A 273 16.61 -3.35 3.65
N ILE A 274 15.29 -3.27 3.41
CA ILE A 274 14.71 -2.32 2.46
C ILE A 274 15.06 -0.89 2.87
N SER A 275 14.91 -0.55 4.15
CA SER A 275 15.31 0.77 4.66
C SER A 275 16.79 1.04 4.41
N SER A 276 17.68 0.06 4.68
CA SER A 276 19.11 0.20 4.40
C SER A 276 19.42 0.41 2.92
N LEU A 277 18.74 -0.33 2.03
CA LEU A 277 18.92 -0.19 0.58
C LEU A 277 18.46 1.19 0.10
N LEU A 278 17.28 1.65 0.54
CA LEU A 278 16.72 2.96 0.16
C LEU A 278 17.61 4.11 0.63
N GLN A 279 18.20 4.04 1.83
CA GLN A 279 19.10 5.07 2.35
C GLN A 279 20.42 5.16 1.58
N GLN A 280 20.84 4.09 0.90
CA GLN A 280 22.06 4.04 0.10
C GLN A 280 21.80 4.29 -1.39
N SER A 281 20.55 4.28 -1.82
CA SER A 281 20.15 4.46 -3.22
C SER A 281 20.01 5.94 -3.58
N ASN A 282 20.46 6.29 -4.78
CA ASN A 282 20.26 7.63 -5.32
C ASN A 282 18.84 7.81 -5.85
N LEU A 283 18.16 6.71 -6.25
CA LEU A 283 16.87 6.75 -6.90
C LEU A 283 16.10 5.44 -6.71
N LEU A 284 14.80 5.53 -6.44
CA LEU A 284 13.85 4.41 -6.61
C LEU A 284 13.25 4.48 -8.02
N CYS A 285 13.25 3.37 -8.76
CA CYS A 285 12.55 3.25 -10.04
C CYS A 285 11.39 2.26 -9.92
N LEU A 286 10.15 2.75 -10.07
CA LEU A 286 8.94 1.94 -9.97
C LEU A 286 7.96 2.25 -11.11
N PRO A 287 8.25 1.81 -12.35
CA PRO A 287 7.42 2.05 -13.53
C PRO A 287 6.23 1.07 -13.58
N THR A 288 5.35 1.13 -12.59
CA THR A 288 4.23 0.19 -12.42
C THR A 288 3.01 0.58 -13.27
N ARG A 289 2.23 -0.42 -13.72
CA ARG A 289 1.00 -0.20 -14.49
C ARG A 289 -0.18 0.20 -13.61
N SER A 290 -0.23 -0.27 -12.39
CA SER A 290 -1.38 -0.07 -11.50
C SER A 290 -0.96 -0.16 -10.03
N GLU A 291 -1.39 0.81 -9.26
CA GLU A 291 -1.26 0.87 -7.80
C GLU A 291 -2.52 1.53 -7.21
N GLY A 292 -2.91 1.13 -6.02
CA GLY A 292 -3.82 1.94 -5.22
C GLY A 292 -3.08 3.13 -4.61
N PHE A 293 -2.06 2.80 -3.82
CA PHE A 293 -1.04 3.71 -3.31
C PHE A 293 0.21 2.87 -2.97
N ALA A 294 1.31 3.10 -3.66
CA ALA A 294 2.53 2.32 -3.46
C ALA A 294 3.22 2.74 -2.15
N THR A 295 3.17 1.88 -1.12
CA THR A 295 3.85 2.14 0.17
C THR A 295 5.36 2.29 0.01
N THR A 296 5.95 1.60 -0.95
CA THR A 296 7.39 1.74 -1.28
C THR A 296 7.77 3.17 -1.66
N LEU A 297 6.86 3.97 -2.25
CA LEU A 297 7.12 5.39 -2.51
C LEU A 297 7.21 6.20 -1.21
N LEU A 298 6.35 5.88 -0.23
CA LEU A 298 6.43 6.50 1.10
C LEU A 298 7.72 6.12 1.80
N GLU A 299 8.12 4.84 1.74
CA GLU A 299 9.37 4.33 2.32
C GLU A 299 10.59 5.02 1.69
N ALA A 300 10.64 5.10 0.36
CA ALA A 300 11.71 5.77 -0.37
C ALA A 300 11.79 7.27 -0.02
N SER A 301 10.66 7.96 -0.08
CA SER A 301 10.58 9.38 0.27
C SER A 301 10.99 9.63 1.73
N SER A 302 10.62 8.72 2.66
CA SER A 302 11.04 8.78 4.07
C SER A 302 12.57 8.73 4.22
N CYS A 303 13.23 7.94 3.37
CA CYS A 303 14.69 7.83 3.33
C CYS A 303 15.37 8.97 2.54
N GLY A 304 14.60 9.90 1.96
CA GLY A 304 15.12 10.92 1.07
C GLY A 304 15.62 10.34 -0.27
N CYS A 305 15.09 9.18 -0.69
CA CYS A 305 15.38 8.56 -1.98
C CYS A 305 14.33 9.03 -2.99
N PRO A 306 14.66 9.92 -3.94
CA PRO A 306 13.76 10.36 -5.00
C PRO A 306 13.25 9.19 -5.84
N SER A 307 12.16 9.39 -6.57
CA SER A 307 11.57 8.30 -7.33
C SER A 307 11.27 8.67 -8.77
N VAL A 308 11.48 7.70 -9.68
CA VAL A 308 10.94 7.69 -11.05
C VAL A 308 9.77 6.71 -11.08
N VAL A 309 8.58 7.19 -11.38
CA VAL A 309 7.34 6.41 -11.32
C VAL A 309 6.41 6.74 -12.48
N THR A 310 5.49 5.85 -12.79
CA THR A 310 4.37 6.14 -13.70
C THR A 310 3.24 6.89 -12.98
N ASP A 311 2.36 7.56 -13.74
CA ASP A 311 1.19 8.29 -13.22
C ASP A 311 0.07 7.34 -12.77
N VAL A 312 0.30 6.60 -11.68
CA VAL A 312 -0.67 5.65 -11.11
C VAL A 312 -0.76 5.77 -9.60
N GLY A 313 -1.88 5.35 -9.05
CA GLY A 313 -2.12 5.36 -7.60
C GLY A 313 -1.93 6.74 -6.99
N GLY A 314 -1.20 6.78 -5.88
CA GLY A 314 -0.89 8.00 -5.12
C GLY A 314 0.34 8.77 -5.61
N ALA A 315 0.83 8.53 -6.84
CA ALA A 315 2.05 9.18 -7.33
C ALA A 315 1.92 10.71 -7.34
N ARG A 316 0.78 11.27 -7.75
CA ARG A 316 0.57 12.72 -7.80
C ARG A 316 0.28 13.35 -6.45
N GLU A 317 -0.19 12.57 -5.49
CA GLU A 317 -0.33 13.01 -4.10
C GLU A 317 1.03 13.24 -3.45
N LEU A 318 2.03 12.38 -3.75
CA LEU A 318 3.39 12.51 -3.26
C LEU A 318 4.24 13.46 -4.09
N PHE A 319 4.05 13.47 -5.40
CA PHE A 319 4.82 14.26 -6.35
C PHE A 319 3.90 15.20 -7.13
N PRO A 320 3.44 16.29 -6.49
CA PRO A 320 2.49 17.24 -7.11
C PRO A 320 3.09 17.95 -8.33
N ASN A 321 4.41 18.03 -8.41
CA ASN A 321 5.16 18.55 -9.53
C ASN A 321 6.55 17.91 -9.62
N GLU A 322 7.34 18.29 -10.61
CA GLU A 322 8.66 17.71 -10.92
C GLU A 322 9.77 17.98 -9.88
N HIS A 323 9.53 18.89 -8.92
CA HIS A 323 10.47 19.16 -7.83
C HIS A 323 10.41 18.11 -6.71
N PHE A 324 9.33 17.33 -6.62
CA PHE A 324 9.14 16.31 -5.58
C PHE A 324 9.54 14.90 -6.05
N GLY A 325 9.54 14.64 -7.35
CA GLY A 325 9.84 13.35 -7.96
C GLY A 325 9.61 13.39 -9.46
N THR A 326 9.90 12.32 -10.15
CA THR A 326 9.79 12.24 -11.61
C THR A 326 8.69 11.28 -12.02
N ILE A 327 7.63 11.80 -12.65
CA ILE A 327 6.53 11.00 -13.19
C ILE A 327 6.75 10.81 -14.70
N ILE A 328 6.85 9.54 -15.13
CA ILE A 328 6.97 9.16 -16.55
C ILE A 328 5.62 8.80 -17.15
N ASN A 329 5.50 8.94 -18.46
CA ASN A 329 4.23 8.77 -19.17
C ASN A 329 3.90 7.30 -19.46
N SER A 330 4.90 6.43 -19.57
CA SER A 330 4.73 5.02 -19.90
C SER A 330 5.65 4.13 -19.08
N MET A 331 5.45 2.81 -19.20
CA MET A 331 6.35 1.78 -18.67
C MET A 331 7.44 1.38 -19.67
N ASP A 332 7.63 2.12 -20.76
CA ASP A 332 8.60 1.78 -21.77
C ASP A 332 10.03 2.02 -21.26
N SER A 333 10.95 1.17 -21.67
CA SER A 333 12.36 1.27 -21.23
C SER A 333 13.02 2.58 -21.63
N GLU A 334 12.59 3.18 -22.74
CA GLU A 334 13.08 4.49 -23.20
C GLU A 334 12.68 5.62 -22.25
N ASP A 335 11.42 5.64 -21.77
CA ASP A 335 10.96 6.64 -20.79
C ASP A 335 11.70 6.48 -19.47
N VAL A 336 11.91 5.22 -19.03
CA VAL A 336 12.68 4.90 -17.82
C VAL A 336 14.12 5.36 -17.95
N GLU A 337 14.80 5.01 -19.06
CA GLU A 337 16.17 5.42 -19.35
C GLU A 337 16.30 6.95 -19.36
N GLN A 338 15.45 7.61 -20.12
CA GLN A 338 15.50 9.08 -20.27
C GLN A 338 15.34 9.79 -18.94
N ALA A 339 14.39 9.34 -18.12
CA ALA A 339 14.13 9.91 -16.80
C ALA A 339 15.34 9.74 -15.86
N ILE A 340 15.89 8.53 -15.77
CA ILE A 340 17.08 8.25 -14.95
C ILE A 340 18.28 9.07 -15.43
N TYR A 341 18.56 9.05 -16.73
CA TYR A 341 19.69 9.80 -17.29
C TYR A 341 19.59 11.31 -17.04
N SER A 342 18.39 11.86 -17.16
CA SER A 342 18.14 13.27 -16.86
C SER A 342 18.50 13.64 -15.42
N LEU A 343 18.21 12.76 -14.45
CA LEU A 343 18.54 12.96 -13.04
C LEU A 343 20.04 12.77 -12.78
N VAL A 344 20.68 11.78 -13.41
CA VAL A 344 22.15 11.59 -13.34
C VAL A 344 22.90 12.85 -13.83
N LYS A 345 22.39 13.51 -14.87
CA LYS A 345 23.00 14.73 -15.42
C LYS A 345 22.59 16.02 -14.69
N ASN A 346 21.67 15.94 -13.75
CA ASN A 346 21.22 17.10 -12.99
C ASN A 346 21.21 16.80 -11.47
N PRO A 347 22.38 16.80 -10.82
CA PRO A 347 22.52 16.51 -9.39
C PRO A 347 21.79 17.52 -8.50
N ASP A 348 21.63 18.77 -8.93
CA ASP A 348 20.89 19.79 -8.18
C ASP A 348 19.41 19.44 -8.12
N LYS A 349 18.81 19.01 -9.24
CA LYS A 349 17.42 18.54 -9.29
C LYS A 349 17.22 17.29 -8.43
N LEU A 350 18.16 16.35 -8.46
CA LEU A 350 18.11 15.15 -7.63
C LEU A 350 18.16 15.50 -6.14
N ALA A 351 19.03 16.42 -5.73
CA ALA A 351 19.14 16.88 -4.35
C ALA A 351 17.86 17.63 -3.90
N GLU A 352 17.29 18.46 -4.75
CA GLU A 352 16.02 19.13 -4.50
C GLU A 352 14.89 18.11 -4.30
N GLN A 353 14.76 17.12 -5.20
CA GLN A 353 13.76 16.05 -5.08
C GLN A 353 13.96 15.24 -3.79
N SER A 354 15.18 14.93 -3.40
CA SER A 354 15.49 14.22 -2.16
C SER A 354 15.00 14.98 -0.92
N LEU A 355 15.21 16.27 -0.88
CA LEU A 355 14.77 17.12 0.24
C LEU A 355 13.25 17.24 0.27
N LEU A 356 12.63 17.53 -0.87
CA LEU A 356 11.21 17.83 -0.95
C LEU A 356 10.34 16.59 -0.80
N CYS A 357 10.72 15.43 -1.36
CA CYS A 357 9.95 14.20 -1.18
C CYS A 357 9.96 13.74 0.29
N ARG A 358 11.09 13.90 0.99
CA ARG A 358 11.18 13.62 2.42
C ARG A 358 10.30 14.57 3.24
N HIS A 359 10.38 15.87 2.99
CA HIS A 359 9.53 16.86 3.66
C HIS A 359 8.05 16.57 3.44
N MET A 360 7.65 16.23 2.21
CA MET A 360 6.27 15.89 1.86
C MET A 360 5.72 14.73 2.70
N VAL A 361 6.51 13.67 2.85
CA VAL A 361 6.07 12.50 3.63
C VAL A 361 6.00 12.83 5.13
N GLU A 362 6.97 13.58 5.65
CA GLU A 362 6.99 13.96 7.07
C GLU A 362 5.82 14.88 7.45
N THR A 363 5.33 15.73 6.54
CA THR A 363 4.27 16.71 6.82
C THR A 363 2.89 16.27 6.38
N GLU A 364 2.77 15.66 5.18
CA GLU A 364 1.48 15.41 4.54
C GLU A 364 1.01 13.96 4.62
N SER A 365 1.94 13.00 4.82
CA SER A 365 1.64 11.57 4.83
C SER A 365 1.90 10.91 6.18
N SER A 366 1.74 11.65 7.28
CA SER A 366 1.90 11.14 8.64
C SER A 366 0.63 10.42 9.13
N TRP A 367 0.81 9.42 9.98
CA TRP A 367 -0.32 8.70 10.60
C TRP A 367 -1.19 9.62 11.47
N ASP A 368 -0.62 10.60 12.18
CA ASP A 368 -1.39 11.55 12.99
C ASP A 368 -2.36 12.37 12.12
N ARG A 369 -1.89 12.85 10.96
CA ARG A 369 -2.74 13.59 10.01
C ARG A 369 -3.87 12.73 9.44
N THR A 370 -3.56 11.48 9.05
CA THR A 370 -4.59 10.57 8.53
C THR A 370 -5.56 10.14 9.61
N ALA A 371 -5.11 9.88 10.83
CA ALA A 371 -5.98 9.59 11.95
C ALA A 371 -6.92 10.76 12.25
N PHE A 372 -6.41 12.00 12.26
CA PHE A 372 -7.23 13.20 12.42
C PHE A 372 -8.31 13.33 11.33
N LEU A 373 -7.96 13.07 10.08
CA LEU A 373 -8.91 13.08 8.97
C LEU A 373 -9.98 11.99 9.15
N VAL A 374 -9.57 10.76 9.47
CA VAL A 374 -10.49 9.64 9.69
C VAL A 374 -11.39 9.89 10.88
N GLU A 375 -10.86 10.39 11.99
CA GLU A 375 -11.63 10.79 13.18
C GLU A 375 -12.73 11.80 12.80
N SER A 376 -12.40 12.84 12.02
CA SER A 376 -13.36 13.83 11.56
C SER A 376 -14.42 13.26 10.62
N VAL A 377 -14.05 12.31 9.75
CA VAL A 377 -14.98 11.62 8.86
C VAL A 377 -15.91 10.71 9.64
N LEU A 378 -15.38 9.90 10.57
CA LEU A 378 -16.15 8.90 11.29
C LEU A 378 -17.08 9.51 12.35
N SER A 379 -16.64 10.58 13.06
CA SER A 379 -17.47 11.25 14.07
C SER A 379 -18.72 11.92 13.50
N GLY A 380 -18.72 12.25 12.20
CA GLY A 380 -19.89 12.79 11.49
C GLY A 380 -20.90 11.76 10.99
N THR A 381 -20.71 10.46 11.22
CA THR A 381 -21.52 9.37 10.64
C THR A 381 -22.71 8.91 11.48
N LYS A 382 -22.81 9.31 12.74
CA LYS A 382 -24.00 9.05 13.55
C LYS A 382 -25.21 9.82 13.00
N ARG A 383 -26.29 9.12 12.75
CA ARG A 383 -27.60 9.68 12.34
C ARG A 383 -28.45 10.06 13.52
#